data_7e73e889ccd3d6589f66a637c5c7c393
#
_entry.id   7e73e889ccd3d6589f66a637c5c7c393
#
_cell.length_a   1.000
_cell.length_b   1.000
_cell.length_c   1.000
_cell.angle_alpha   90.00
_cell.angle_beta   90.00
_cell.angle_gamma   90.00
#
_symmetry.space_group_name_H-M   'P 1'
#
loop_
_entity.id
_entity.type
_entity.pdbx_description
1 polymer ?
#
loop_
_entity_poly.entity_id
_entity_poly.type
_entity_poly.pdbx_seq_one_letter_code
_entity_poly.pdbx_strand_id
1 'polypeptide(L)'
;MRKIFVAMILATLAIGSTVSRVHAQEQDNLTPAEHKRLFREGAKLWPVYCNTCHNARPGSEKAPYEWNMIIMHMRTLANFPQEDTQAILEYLKAR
;
A
#
# COMPACT_ATOMS: atom_id res chain seq x y z
N MET A 1 28.65 -36.88 18.64
CA MET A 1 28.87 -35.70 17.81
C MET A 1 27.81 -35.52 16.71
N ARG A 2 27.34 -36.56 16.02
CA ARG A 2 26.28 -36.40 14.97
C ARG A 2 24.95 -35.84 15.45
N LYS A 3 24.54 -36.10 16.70
CA LYS A 3 23.26 -35.62 17.26
C LYS A 3 23.26 -34.12 17.60
N ILE A 4 24.42 -33.53 17.88
CA ILE A 4 24.57 -32.10 18.20
C ILE A 4 24.45 -31.25 16.92
N PHE A 5 25.02 -31.74 15.81
CA PHE A 5 24.95 -31.04 14.53
C PHE A 5 23.55 -30.97 13.94
N VAL A 6 22.71 -32.02 14.12
CA VAL A 6 21.33 -32.05 13.66
C VAL A 6 20.46 -31.07 14.45
N ALA A 7 20.70 -30.92 15.76
CA ALA A 7 19.97 -29.96 16.60
C ALA A 7 20.31 -28.50 16.25
N MET A 8 21.55 -28.22 15.85
CA MET A 8 21.96 -26.86 15.45
C MET A 8 21.39 -26.45 14.09
N ILE A 9 21.23 -27.37 13.15
CA ILE A 9 20.67 -27.07 11.82
C ILE A 9 19.16 -26.80 11.90
N LEU A 10 18.43 -27.47 12.81
CA LEU A 10 17.00 -27.24 12.99
C LEU A 10 16.68 -25.89 13.71
N ALA A 11 17.58 -25.37 14.53
CA ALA A 11 17.40 -24.10 15.21
C ALA A 11 17.55 -22.88 14.27
N THR A 12 18.34 -22.99 13.19
CA THR A 12 18.57 -21.88 12.25
C THR A 12 17.45 -21.70 11.20
N LEU A 13 16.60 -22.69 10.98
CA LEU A 13 15.49 -22.62 10.03
C LEU A 13 14.24 -21.90 10.57
N ALA A 14 14.15 -21.67 11.88
CA ALA A 14 12.98 -21.05 12.51
C ALA A 14 12.97 -19.51 12.48
N ILE A 15 14.10 -18.85 12.17
CA ILE A 15 14.26 -17.39 12.27
C ILE A 15 13.91 -16.66 10.97
N GLY A 16 13.78 -17.38 9.86
CA GLY A 16 13.62 -16.78 8.51
C GLY A 16 12.20 -16.36 8.11
N SER A 17 11.16 -16.67 8.88
CA SER A 17 9.78 -16.60 8.38
C SER A 17 8.96 -15.41 8.90
N THR A 18 9.50 -14.56 9.76
CA THR A 18 8.69 -13.52 10.43
C THR A 18 8.75 -12.14 9.80
N VAL A 19 9.70 -11.87 8.91
CA VAL A 19 9.92 -10.51 8.37
C VAL A 19 8.98 -10.14 7.21
N SER A 20 8.46 -11.12 6.48
CA SER A 20 7.68 -10.85 5.25
C SER A 20 6.21 -10.48 5.49
N ARG A 21 5.69 -10.61 6.71
CA ARG A 21 4.27 -10.32 7.00
C ARG A 21 3.99 -8.88 7.45
N VAL A 22 5.00 -8.11 7.79
CA VAL A 22 4.82 -6.78 8.40
C VAL A 22 4.34 -5.74 7.37
N HIS A 23 4.73 -5.82 6.11
CA HIS A 23 4.39 -4.80 5.12
C HIS A 23 3.01 -4.96 4.46
N ALA A 24 2.42 -6.15 4.46
CA ALA A 24 1.10 -6.36 3.85
C ALA A 24 -0.07 -6.01 4.78
N GLN A 25 0.15 -5.93 6.10
CA GLN A 25 -0.90 -5.72 7.12
C GLN A 25 -1.09 -4.26 7.54
N GLU A 26 -0.22 -3.36 7.12
CA GLU A 26 -0.27 -1.96 7.56
C GLU A 26 -1.47 -1.20 6.97
N GLN A 27 -1.96 -1.60 5.81
CA GLN A 27 -3.15 -0.99 5.19
C GLN A 27 -4.49 -1.48 5.76
N ASP A 28 -4.54 -2.67 6.34
CA ASP A 28 -5.78 -3.24 6.89
C ASP A 28 -6.09 -2.80 8.34
N ASN A 29 -5.16 -2.08 8.99
CA ASN A 29 -5.28 -1.69 10.40
C ASN A 29 -5.53 -0.19 10.63
N LEU A 30 -5.94 0.55 9.60
CA LEU A 30 -6.26 1.96 9.75
C LEU A 30 -7.51 2.15 10.60
N THR A 31 -7.45 3.07 11.55
CA THR A 31 -8.63 3.46 12.30
C THR A 31 -9.63 4.23 11.44
N PRO A 32 -10.93 4.27 11.77
CA PRO A 32 -11.92 5.07 11.05
C PRO A 32 -11.54 6.56 10.93
N ALA A 33 -10.85 7.09 11.93
CA ALA A 33 -10.37 8.47 11.91
C ALA A 33 -9.25 8.68 10.88
N GLU A 34 -8.35 7.72 10.75
CA GLU A 34 -7.27 7.74 9.75
C GLU A 34 -7.80 7.58 8.34
N HIS A 35 -8.74 6.66 8.10
CA HIS A 35 -9.43 6.54 6.81
C HIS A 35 -10.07 7.87 6.40
N LYS A 36 -10.79 8.52 7.33
CA LYS A 36 -11.41 9.82 7.07
C LYS A 36 -10.39 10.94 6.79
N ARG A 37 -9.26 10.92 7.48
CA ARG A 37 -8.17 11.87 7.24
C ARG A 37 -7.56 11.65 5.85
N LEU A 38 -7.17 10.42 5.54
CA LEU A 38 -6.58 10.04 4.25
C LEU A 38 -7.53 10.34 3.09
N PHE A 39 -8.81 10.00 3.23
CA PHE A 39 -9.82 10.34 2.22
C PHE A 39 -9.86 11.84 1.90
N ARG A 40 -9.88 12.69 2.93
CA ARG A 40 -9.90 14.16 2.72
C ARG A 40 -8.62 14.67 2.09
N GLU A 41 -7.49 14.12 2.49
CA GLU A 41 -6.20 14.48 1.92
C GLU A 41 -6.11 14.02 0.46
N GLY A 42 -6.51 12.79 0.16
CA GLY A 42 -6.57 12.26 -1.19
C GLY A 42 -7.48 13.07 -2.11
N ALA A 43 -8.62 13.56 -1.61
CA ALA A 43 -9.51 14.43 -2.37
C ALA A 43 -8.84 15.75 -2.82
N LYS A 44 -7.89 16.27 -2.04
CA LYS A 44 -7.11 17.46 -2.41
C LYS A 44 -5.98 17.11 -3.37
N LEU A 45 -5.30 15.99 -3.13
CA LEU A 45 -4.12 15.58 -3.90
C LEU A 45 -4.47 15.02 -5.28
N TRP A 46 -5.59 14.31 -5.38
CA TRP A 46 -6.03 13.67 -6.63
C TRP A 46 -6.07 14.63 -7.83
N PRO A 47 -6.73 15.81 -7.80
CA PRO A 47 -6.73 16.70 -8.95
C PRO A 47 -5.37 17.33 -9.23
N VAL A 48 -4.54 17.50 -8.22
CA VAL A 48 -3.20 18.10 -8.36
C VAL A 48 -2.26 17.15 -9.09
N TYR A 49 -2.17 15.91 -8.63
CA TYR A 49 -1.26 14.93 -9.24
C TYR A 49 -1.79 14.35 -10.55
N CYS A 50 -3.08 13.99 -10.60
CA CYS A 50 -3.60 13.21 -11.71
C CYS A 50 -3.87 14.04 -12.97
N ASN A 51 -4.13 15.32 -12.85
CA ASN A 51 -4.34 16.22 -14.01
C ASN A 51 -3.02 16.73 -14.65
N THR A 52 -1.85 16.38 -14.11
CA THR A 52 -0.57 16.87 -14.62
C THR A 52 -0.23 16.31 -16.01
N CYS A 53 -0.52 15.03 -16.26
CA CYS A 53 -0.16 14.34 -17.50
C CYS A 53 -1.39 14.04 -18.38
N HIS A 54 -2.55 13.78 -17.77
CA HIS A 54 -3.83 13.49 -18.46
C HIS A 54 -4.99 13.82 -17.52
N ASN A 55 -6.23 13.72 -18.01
CA ASN A 55 -7.41 13.95 -17.19
C ASN A 55 -7.49 12.95 -16.03
N ALA A 56 -7.71 13.47 -14.83
CA ALA A 56 -7.92 12.66 -13.65
C ALA A 56 -9.15 11.75 -13.81
N ARG A 57 -9.00 10.47 -13.50
CA ARG A 57 -10.08 9.47 -13.58
C ARG A 57 -10.84 9.41 -12.26
N PRO A 58 -12.18 9.45 -12.27
CA PRO A 58 -12.96 9.33 -11.04
C PRO A 58 -12.85 7.92 -10.45
N GLY A 59 -12.96 7.80 -9.14
CA GLY A 59 -12.84 6.51 -8.44
C GLY A 59 -13.87 5.47 -8.88
N SER A 60 -15.08 5.92 -9.28
CA SER A 60 -16.15 5.06 -9.77
C SER A 60 -15.87 4.37 -11.11
N GLU A 61 -14.83 4.77 -11.83
CA GLU A 61 -14.45 4.18 -13.12
C GLU A 61 -13.83 2.78 -13.00
N LYS A 62 -13.28 2.45 -11.84
CA LYS A 62 -12.61 1.19 -11.57
C LYS A 62 -13.06 0.59 -10.24
N ALA A 63 -12.98 -0.74 -10.14
CA ALA A 63 -13.18 -1.41 -8.87
C ALA A 63 -12.06 -1.06 -7.88
N PRO A 64 -12.33 -1.07 -6.56
CA PRO A 64 -11.34 -0.70 -5.55
C PRO A 64 -10.01 -1.44 -5.65
N TYR A 65 -10.03 -2.73 -5.99
CA TYR A 65 -8.81 -3.54 -6.14
C TYR A 65 -7.97 -3.14 -7.37
N GLU A 66 -8.61 -2.66 -8.44
CA GLU A 66 -7.91 -2.21 -9.65
C GLU A 66 -7.11 -0.93 -9.37
N TRP A 67 -7.63 -0.05 -8.50
CA TRP A 67 -6.93 1.16 -8.11
C TRP A 67 -5.59 0.91 -7.44
N ASN A 68 -5.45 -0.18 -6.69
CA ASN A 68 -4.16 -0.55 -6.08
C ASN A 68 -3.07 -0.69 -7.15
N MET A 69 -3.34 -1.42 -8.23
CA MET A 69 -2.37 -1.63 -9.33
C MET A 69 -2.13 -0.34 -10.12
N ILE A 70 -3.20 0.38 -10.44
CA ILE A 70 -3.13 1.61 -11.23
C ILE A 70 -2.31 2.68 -10.49
N ILE A 71 -2.58 2.91 -9.22
CA ILE A 71 -1.89 3.94 -8.44
C ILE A 71 -0.45 3.55 -8.13
N MET A 72 -0.13 2.27 -7.94
CA MET A 72 1.26 1.82 -7.83
C MET A 72 2.06 2.09 -9.11
N HIS A 73 1.45 1.88 -10.27
CA HIS A 73 2.05 2.22 -11.54
C HIS A 73 2.22 3.74 -11.70
N MET A 74 1.19 4.51 -11.42
CA MET A 74 1.23 5.98 -11.47
C MET A 74 2.23 6.58 -10.49
N ARG A 75 2.35 6.01 -9.31
CA ARG A 75 3.37 6.41 -8.32
C ARG A 75 4.77 6.34 -8.90
N THR A 76 5.08 5.28 -9.61
CA THR A 76 6.39 5.12 -10.26
C THR A 76 6.61 6.15 -11.37
N LEU A 77 5.62 6.38 -12.21
CA LEU A 77 5.73 7.31 -13.35
C LEU A 77 5.78 8.77 -12.90
N ALA A 78 4.99 9.16 -11.91
CA ALA A 78 4.86 10.54 -11.44
C ALA A 78 5.63 10.82 -10.15
N ASN A 79 6.35 9.83 -9.63
CA ASN A 79 7.18 9.94 -8.43
C ASN A 79 6.43 10.47 -7.20
N PHE A 80 5.25 9.90 -6.92
CA PHE A 80 4.45 10.29 -5.75
C PHE A 80 5.11 9.86 -4.44
N PRO A 81 5.11 10.70 -3.39
CA PRO A 81 5.43 10.29 -2.04
C PRO A 81 4.53 9.14 -1.57
N GLN A 82 5.04 8.28 -0.68
CA GLN A 82 4.29 7.12 -0.17
C GLN A 82 3.00 7.53 0.54
N GLU A 83 3.05 8.54 1.37
CA GLU A 83 1.91 9.09 2.12
C GLU A 83 0.83 9.65 1.20
N ASP A 84 1.20 10.39 0.15
CA ASP A 84 0.27 10.93 -0.83
C ASP A 84 -0.38 9.81 -1.64
N THR A 85 0.37 8.76 -1.97
CA THR A 85 -0.13 7.56 -2.64
C THR A 85 -1.23 6.89 -1.83
N GLN A 86 -1.05 6.72 -0.53
CA GLN A 86 -2.07 6.14 0.35
C GLN A 86 -3.32 7.02 0.43
N ALA A 87 -3.15 8.32 0.56
CA ALA A 87 -4.27 9.25 0.61
C ALA A 87 -5.10 9.23 -0.68
N ILE A 88 -4.44 9.25 -1.84
CA ILE A 88 -5.09 9.17 -3.15
C ILE A 88 -5.83 7.84 -3.31
N LEU A 89 -5.23 6.72 -2.89
CA LEU A 89 -5.87 5.40 -2.93
C LEU A 89 -7.14 5.36 -2.08
N GLU A 90 -7.11 5.85 -0.84
CA GLU A 90 -8.28 5.90 0.04
C GLU A 90 -9.42 6.72 -0.59
N TYR A 91 -9.11 7.85 -1.20
CA TYR A 91 -10.08 8.67 -1.91
C TYR A 91 -10.71 7.94 -3.10
N LEU A 92 -9.90 7.33 -3.97
CA LEU A 92 -10.37 6.66 -5.18
C LEU A 92 -11.18 5.39 -4.88
N LYS A 93 -10.77 4.61 -3.87
CA LYS A 93 -11.45 3.37 -3.47
C LYS A 93 -12.80 3.61 -2.79
N ALA A 94 -13.02 4.79 -2.22
CA ALA A 94 -14.26 5.17 -1.54
C ALA A 94 -15.31 5.82 -2.48
N ARG A 95 -15.03 5.92 -3.79
CA ARG A 95 -15.86 6.64 -4.78
C ARG A 95 -16.47 5.72 -5.82
#